data_7199b41b31a9c28ebe903405c1d05d7a
#
_entry.id   7199b41b31a9c28ebe903405c1d05d7a
#
_cell.length_a   1.000
_cell.length_b   1.000
_cell.length_c   1.000
_cell.angle_alpha   90.00
_cell.angle_beta   90.00
_cell.angle_gamma   90.00
#
_symmetry.space_group_name_H-M   'P 1'
#
loop_
_entity.id
_entity.type
_entity.pdbx_description
1 polymer ?
#
loop_
_entity_poly.entity_id
_entity_poly.type
_entity_poly.pdbx_seq_one_letter_code
_entity_poly.pdbx_strand_id
1 'polypeptide(L)'
;PSCDGTLAQGNTGSLMRMRVRKISEQQDSFGLTHTTVVLSFPASITYSAVAPADVPEPVNFKSWSPERPWLYPFTLNADEDTVDGYFAMRCFSVEKDSKGILRFCLNHKPYFLHGILDQGYWSDGLMTAPCDEAFVYDISLAKGLGFNMLRKHIKIESLRWYYHCDRLGMIVWQDMVSGGST
;
A
#
# COMPACT_ATOMS: atom_id res chain seq x y z
N PRO A 1 -12.09 7.99 24.11
CA PRO A 1 -12.65 6.69 23.83
C PRO A 1 -11.67 5.89 22.98
N SER A 2 -11.28 4.72 23.47
CA SER A 2 -10.44 3.82 22.70
C SER A 2 -11.38 2.88 21.95
N CYS A 3 -11.32 2.91 20.61
CA CYS A 3 -12.01 1.92 19.80
C CYS A 3 -11.07 0.71 19.63
N ASP A 4 -11.51 -0.48 19.97
CA ASP A 4 -10.78 -1.71 19.69
C ASP A 4 -11.23 -2.24 18.33
N GLY A 5 -10.32 -2.11 17.33
CA GLY A 5 -10.52 -2.73 16.03
C GLY A 5 -9.98 -4.16 16.00
N THR A 6 -10.72 -5.09 15.44
CA THR A 6 -10.30 -6.47 15.25
C THR A 6 -9.98 -6.71 13.80
N LEU A 7 -8.76 -7.18 13.49
CA LEU A 7 -8.40 -7.59 12.14
C LEU A 7 -9.10 -8.90 11.78
N ALA A 8 -9.76 -8.93 10.63
CA ALA A 8 -10.35 -10.16 10.12
C ALA A 8 -9.25 -11.20 9.82
N GLN A 9 -9.54 -12.45 10.14
CA GLN A 9 -8.66 -13.59 9.88
C GLN A 9 -8.42 -13.78 8.38
N GLY A 10 -7.26 -13.38 7.89
CA GLY A 10 -6.72 -14.07 6.73
C GLY A 10 -6.32 -15.49 7.18
N ASN A 11 -6.61 -16.49 6.44
CA ASN A 11 -6.47 -17.95 6.55
C ASN A 11 -5.48 -18.59 7.58
N THR A 12 -5.09 -17.93 8.65
CA THR A 12 -4.06 -18.35 9.62
C THR A 12 -4.45 -18.14 11.09
N GLY A 13 -5.68 -18.27 11.48
CA GLY A 13 -6.06 -18.52 12.88
C GLY A 13 -5.65 -17.53 13.99
N SER A 14 -4.91 -16.47 13.70
CA SER A 14 -4.47 -15.47 14.69
C SER A 14 -5.18 -14.14 14.51
N LEU A 15 -5.96 -13.76 15.49
CA LEU A 15 -6.55 -12.42 15.61
C LEU A 15 -5.46 -11.42 16.04
N MET A 16 -5.11 -10.47 15.17
CA MET A 16 -4.31 -9.32 15.57
C MET A 16 -5.24 -8.23 16.12
N ARG A 17 -5.03 -7.82 17.36
CA ARG A 17 -5.69 -6.65 17.91
C ARG A 17 -4.93 -5.38 17.56
N MET A 18 -5.60 -4.47 16.91
CA MET A 18 -5.10 -3.15 16.62
C MET A 18 -5.65 -2.15 17.65
N ARG A 19 -4.79 -1.26 18.14
CA ARG A 19 -5.25 -0.14 18.96
C ARG A 19 -5.45 1.08 18.09
N VAL A 20 -6.62 1.65 18.14
CA VAL A 20 -6.96 2.91 17.48
C VAL A 20 -6.90 4.02 18.50
N ARG A 21 -6.09 5.04 18.26
CA ARG A 21 -6.04 6.24 19.09
C ARG A 21 -6.45 7.45 18.26
N LYS A 22 -7.53 8.11 18.65
CA LYS A 22 -7.88 9.42 18.11
C LYS A 22 -6.84 10.44 18.56
N ILE A 23 -6.22 11.16 17.63
CA ILE A 23 -5.21 12.17 17.92
C ILE A 23 -5.82 13.56 17.94
N SER A 24 -6.61 13.88 16.92
CA SER A 24 -7.19 15.19 16.76
C SER A 24 -8.49 15.14 15.97
N GLU A 25 -9.29 16.15 16.18
CA GLU A 25 -10.50 16.41 15.43
C GLU A 25 -10.49 17.88 15.04
N GLN A 26 -10.66 18.19 13.78
CA GLN A 26 -10.68 19.56 13.24
C GLN A 26 -11.85 19.69 12.29
N GLN A 27 -12.59 20.79 12.38
CA GLN A 27 -13.56 21.16 11.36
C GLN A 27 -12.90 22.06 10.32
N ASP A 28 -13.16 21.77 9.06
CA ASP A 28 -12.74 22.62 7.96
C ASP A 28 -13.70 23.81 7.77
N SER A 29 -13.38 24.68 6.80
CA SER A 29 -14.21 25.85 6.47
C SER A 29 -15.60 25.52 5.90
N PHE A 30 -15.85 24.26 5.58
CA PHE A 30 -17.14 23.75 5.07
C PHE A 30 -17.95 23.03 6.15
N GLY A 31 -17.44 23.00 7.41
CA GLY A 31 -18.09 22.34 8.53
C GLY A 31 -17.91 20.82 8.58
N LEU A 32 -17.05 20.26 7.72
CA LEU A 32 -16.72 18.82 7.75
C LEU A 32 -15.71 18.54 8.86
N THR A 33 -15.95 17.51 9.61
CA THR A 33 -15.06 17.07 10.70
C THR A 33 -14.00 16.11 10.18
N HIS A 34 -12.74 16.50 10.30
CA HIS A 34 -11.59 15.66 10.00
C HIS A 34 -11.06 15.04 11.29
N THR A 35 -11.08 13.72 11.36
CA THR A 35 -10.56 12.99 12.52
C THR A 35 -9.25 12.30 12.14
N THR A 36 -8.18 12.66 12.85
CA THR A 36 -6.90 11.95 12.71
C THR A 36 -6.82 10.84 13.72
N VAL A 37 -6.64 9.63 13.24
CA VAL A 37 -6.45 8.42 14.07
C VAL A 37 -5.07 7.82 13.84
N VAL A 38 -4.45 7.34 14.92
CA VAL A 38 -3.24 6.52 14.83
C VAL A 38 -3.60 5.09 15.10
N LEU A 39 -3.25 4.23 14.17
CA LEU A 39 -3.37 2.79 14.28
C LEU A 39 -2.05 2.27 14.85
N SER A 40 -2.09 1.63 16.02
CA SER A 40 -0.92 1.00 16.62
C SER A 40 -1.13 -0.49 16.75
N PHE A 41 -0.14 -1.24 16.30
CA PHE A 41 -0.10 -2.69 16.45
C PHE A 41 0.61 -3.05 17.76
N PRO A 42 0.33 -4.21 18.37
CA PRO A 42 1.08 -4.69 19.53
C PRO A 42 2.59 -4.72 19.25
N ALA A 43 3.39 -4.46 20.27
CA ALA A 43 4.86 -4.34 20.18
C ALA A 43 5.57 -5.57 19.58
N SER A 44 4.94 -6.72 19.56
CA SER A 44 5.44 -7.93 18.88
C SER A 44 5.54 -7.80 17.34
N ILE A 45 5.06 -6.69 16.77
CA ILE A 45 5.12 -6.37 15.34
C ILE A 45 5.86 -5.04 15.13
N THR A 46 6.58 -4.54 16.12
CA THR A 46 7.39 -3.33 15.96
C THR A 46 8.59 -3.66 15.07
N TYR A 47 8.46 -3.38 13.78
CA TYR A 47 9.64 -3.22 12.94
C TYR A 47 10.36 -1.96 13.40
N SER A 48 11.40 -2.15 14.16
CA SER A 48 12.45 -1.15 14.29
C SER A 48 13.12 -1.04 12.91
N ALA A 49 13.30 0.17 12.40
CA ALA A 49 14.03 0.42 11.15
C ALA A 49 15.53 0.01 11.22
N VAL A 50 15.97 -0.52 12.33
CA VAL A 50 17.24 -1.20 12.54
C VAL A 50 16.88 -2.66 12.75
N ALA A 51 16.94 -3.48 11.70
CA ALA A 51 16.81 -4.92 11.86
C ALA A 51 17.95 -5.46 12.71
N PRO A 52 17.72 -5.86 13.96
CA PRO A 52 18.65 -6.76 14.61
C PRO A 52 18.52 -8.11 13.89
N ALA A 53 19.64 -8.72 13.57
CA ALA A 53 19.73 -10.02 12.90
C ALA A 53 19.00 -11.17 13.64
N ASP A 54 18.41 -10.91 14.80
CA ASP A 54 17.90 -11.90 15.75
C ASP A 54 16.44 -11.71 16.17
N VAL A 55 15.65 -10.88 15.47
CA VAL A 55 14.20 -10.87 15.71
C VAL A 55 13.59 -12.05 14.98
N PRO A 56 13.10 -13.09 15.68
CA PRO A 56 12.42 -14.20 15.01
C PRO A 56 11.24 -13.62 14.23
N GLU A 57 11.19 -13.93 12.94
CA GLU A 57 10.02 -13.59 12.12
C GLU A 57 8.77 -14.11 12.84
N PRO A 58 7.77 -13.29 13.10
CA PRO A 58 6.55 -13.75 13.73
C PRO A 58 6.00 -14.91 12.88
N VAL A 59 5.81 -16.06 13.52
CA VAL A 59 5.28 -17.27 12.92
C VAL A 59 3.96 -16.94 12.21
N ASN A 60 3.95 -16.83 10.88
CA ASN A 60 2.84 -16.50 9.98
C ASN A 60 2.87 -15.10 9.32
N PHE A 61 3.96 -14.36 9.42
CA PHE A 61 4.09 -13.12 8.68
C PHE A 61 4.31 -13.39 7.18
N LYS A 62 3.45 -12.79 6.33
CA LYS A 62 3.60 -12.85 4.87
C LYS A 62 3.90 -11.47 4.33
N SER A 63 5.09 -11.30 3.78
CA SER A 63 5.46 -10.06 3.09
C SER A 63 4.79 -10.00 1.72
N TRP A 64 4.44 -8.79 1.31
CA TRP A 64 3.92 -8.51 -0.02
C TRP A 64 5.08 -8.43 -1.03
N SER A 65 4.89 -9.02 -2.19
CA SER A 65 5.72 -8.79 -3.37
C SER A 65 4.85 -8.92 -4.63
N PRO A 66 5.32 -8.49 -5.81
CA PRO A 66 4.59 -8.70 -7.06
C PRO A 66 4.20 -10.15 -7.33
N GLU A 67 5.04 -11.10 -6.91
CA GLU A 67 4.80 -12.55 -7.06
C GLU A 67 3.83 -13.09 -6.00
N ARG A 68 3.76 -12.42 -4.85
CA ARG A 68 2.92 -12.80 -3.70
C ARG A 68 2.26 -11.56 -3.09
N PRO A 69 1.23 -11.01 -3.75
CA PRO A 69 0.60 -9.77 -3.34
C PRO A 69 -0.33 -9.97 -2.15
N TRP A 70 0.25 -10.29 -0.99
CA TRP A 70 -0.52 -10.57 0.22
C TRP A 70 -1.00 -9.29 0.87
N LEU A 71 -2.33 -9.18 1.02
CA LEU A 71 -2.98 -8.08 1.72
C LEU A 71 -3.61 -8.58 3.01
N TYR A 72 -3.55 -7.76 4.05
CA TYR A 72 -4.19 -7.99 5.32
C TYR A 72 -5.43 -7.10 5.42
N PRO A 73 -6.64 -7.66 5.31
CA PRO A 73 -7.86 -6.87 5.48
C PRO A 73 -8.07 -6.52 6.95
N PHE A 74 -8.69 -5.38 7.20
CA PHE A 74 -9.19 -5.00 8.51
C PHE A 74 -10.52 -4.26 8.39
N THR A 75 -11.30 -4.28 9.47
CA THR A 75 -12.54 -3.54 9.59
C THR A 75 -12.43 -2.62 10.80
N LEU A 76 -12.73 -1.35 10.63
CA LEU A 76 -12.84 -0.36 11.69
C LEU A 76 -14.31 -0.10 11.95
N ASN A 77 -14.72 -0.24 13.22
CA ASN A 77 -16.04 0.15 13.67
C ASN A 77 -15.91 1.41 14.54
N ALA A 78 -16.60 2.47 14.15
CA ALA A 78 -16.65 3.72 14.88
C ALA A 78 -18.13 4.09 15.10
N ASP A 79 -18.64 3.81 16.29
CA ASP A 79 -20.06 3.96 16.64
C ASP A 79 -20.95 3.18 15.65
N GLU A 80 -21.74 3.89 14.83
CA GLU A 80 -22.63 3.30 13.83
C GLU A 80 -21.96 3.12 12.46
N ASP A 81 -20.72 3.60 12.28
CA ASP A 81 -20.00 3.54 11.01
C ASP A 81 -19.01 2.38 10.97
N THR A 82 -18.91 1.75 9.81
CA THR A 82 -18.02 0.62 9.56
C THR A 82 -17.20 0.88 8.31
N VAL A 83 -15.88 0.84 8.45
CA VAL A 83 -14.93 1.08 7.34
C VAL A 83 -14.05 -0.14 7.16
N ASP A 84 -14.10 -0.73 5.97
CA ASP A 84 -13.20 -1.79 5.57
C ASP A 84 -11.94 -1.20 4.93
N GLY A 85 -10.81 -1.76 5.29
CA GLY A 85 -9.51 -1.37 4.78
C GLY A 85 -8.56 -2.55 4.63
N TYR A 86 -7.36 -2.25 4.19
CA TYR A 86 -6.29 -3.24 4.10
C TYR A 86 -4.93 -2.59 4.33
N PHE A 87 -3.93 -3.42 4.61
CA PHE A 87 -2.53 -3.04 4.57
C PHE A 87 -1.68 -4.18 4.01
N ALA A 88 -0.47 -3.85 3.60
CA ALA A 88 0.52 -4.82 3.14
C ALA A 88 1.83 -4.63 3.92
N MET A 89 2.50 -5.75 4.22
CA MET A 89 3.80 -5.73 4.86
C MET A 89 4.88 -5.78 3.79
N ARG A 90 5.47 -4.63 3.49
CA ARG A 90 6.55 -4.48 2.52
C ARG A 90 7.47 -3.34 2.93
N CYS A 91 8.72 -3.43 2.53
CA CYS A 91 9.72 -2.41 2.72
C CYS A 91 10.46 -2.15 1.40
N PHE A 92 10.57 -0.88 1.03
CA PHE A 92 11.44 -0.44 -0.07
C PHE A 92 12.67 0.23 0.53
N SER A 93 13.85 -0.15 0.04
CA SER A 93 15.12 0.40 0.52
C SER A 93 16.14 0.48 -0.62
N VAL A 94 17.22 1.22 -0.37
CA VAL A 94 18.42 1.22 -1.21
C VAL A 94 19.56 0.72 -0.35
N GLU A 95 20.10 -0.44 -0.68
CA GLU A 95 21.10 -1.13 0.13
C GLU A 95 22.31 -1.52 -0.72
N LYS A 96 23.46 -1.68 -0.07
CA LYS A 96 24.67 -2.16 -0.75
C LYS A 96 24.61 -3.69 -0.88
N ASP A 97 24.86 -4.17 -2.09
CA ASP A 97 25.06 -5.60 -2.32
C ASP A 97 26.43 -6.08 -1.79
N SER A 98 26.73 -7.37 -1.93
CA SER A 98 27.98 -7.98 -1.49
C SER A 98 29.23 -7.40 -2.18
N LYS A 99 29.06 -6.65 -3.26
CA LYS A 99 30.13 -5.94 -4.00
C LYS A 99 30.19 -4.44 -3.63
N GLY A 100 29.41 -3.99 -2.66
CA GLY A 100 29.32 -2.60 -2.25
C GLY A 100 28.54 -1.69 -3.19
N ILE A 101 27.82 -2.24 -4.19
CA ILE A 101 27.03 -1.49 -5.17
C ILE A 101 25.63 -1.26 -4.59
N LEU A 102 25.16 0.00 -4.66
CA LEU A 102 23.81 0.35 -4.25
C LEU A 102 22.79 -0.33 -5.18
N ARG A 103 21.82 -1.01 -4.57
CA ARG A 103 20.71 -1.68 -5.22
C ARG A 103 19.39 -1.22 -4.65
N PHE A 104 18.40 -1.10 -5.53
CA PHE A 104 17.03 -1.01 -5.09
C PHE A 104 16.60 -2.38 -4.51
N CYS A 105 15.98 -2.36 -3.33
CA CYS A 105 15.58 -3.58 -2.62
C CYS A 105 14.08 -3.55 -2.30
N LEU A 106 13.44 -4.70 -2.42
CA LEU A 106 12.13 -4.99 -1.89
C LEU A 106 12.30 -6.03 -0.77
N ASN A 107 11.80 -5.72 0.43
CA ASN A 107 11.95 -6.57 1.61
C ASN A 107 13.42 -6.98 1.86
N HIS A 108 14.34 -5.99 1.77
CA HIS A 108 15.78 -6.14 1.96
C HIS A 108 16.49 -7.05 0.93
N LYS A 109 15.83 -7.40 -0.16
CA LYS A 109 16.42 -8.19 -1.25
C LYS A 109 16.52 -7.34 -2.51
N PRO A 110 17.67 -7.35 -3.21
CA PRO A 110 17.78 -6.66 -4.49
C PRO A 110 16.65 -7.07 -5.42
N TYR A 111 15.95 -6.08 -5.95
CA TYR A 111 14.79 -6.31 -6.81
C TYR A 111 14.89 -5.47 -8.08
N PHE A 112 14.79 -6.13 -9.23
CA PHE A 112 14.84 -5.44 -10.51
C PHE A 112 13.46 -4.90 -10.89
N LEU A 113 13.37 -3.58 -11.07
CA LEU A 113 12.16 -2.91 -11.52
C LEU A 113 12.09 -2.96 -13.04
N HIS A 114 11.24 -3.82 -13.57
CA HIS A 114 10.90 -3.90 -14.98
C HIS A 114 9.54 -3.24 -15.19
N GLY A 115 9.54 -1.98 -15.59
CA GLY A 115 8.32 -1.18 -15.60
C GLY A 115 8.09 -0.41 -16.89
N ILE A 116 6.87 0.09 -17.02
CA ILE A 116 6.43 0.95 -18.12
C ILE A 116 5.83 2.23 -17.57
N LEU A 117 5.80 3.25 -18.44
CA LEU A 117 5.14 4.51 -18.18
C LEU A 117 3.62 4.32 -18.29
N ASP A 118 2.89 4.84 -17.29
CA ASP A 118 1.43 4.87 -17.28
C ASP A 118 0.97 6.31 -17.04
N GLN A 119 0.29 6.90 -18.00
CA GLN A 119 -0.25 8.26 -17.91
C GLN A 119 -1.75 8.27 -17.56
N GLY A 120 -2.42 7.13 -17.64
CA GLY A 120 -3.84 6.98 -17.28
C GLY A 120 -4.78 7.79 -18.19
N TYR A 121 -4.55 7.77 -19.51
CA TYR A 121 -5.46 8.34 -20.49
C TYR A 121 -6.42 7.28 -21.02
N TRP A 122 -7.65 7.69 -21.22
CA TRP A 122 -8.75 6.85 -21.70
C TRP A 122 -9.45 7.50 -22.89
N SER A 123 -9.83 6.69 -23.88
CA SER A 123 -10.39 7.19 -25.15
C SER A 123 -11.69 7.97 -24.97
N ASP A 124 -12.50 7.59 -24.00
CA ASP A 124 -13.82 8.14 -23.72
C ASP A 124 -13.86 9.03 -22.47
N GLY A 125 -13.07 8.71 -21.46
CA GLY A 125 -13.03 9.42 -20.17
C GLY A 125 -11.87 10.38 -19.99
N LEU A 126 -10.98 10.52 -20.99
CA LEU A 126 -9.75 11.31 -20.94
C LEU A 126 -8.87 10.91 -19.74
N MET A 127 -9.00 11.63 -18.62
CA MET A 127 -8.22 11.38 -17.40
C MET A 127 -8.91 10.41 -16.42
N THR A 128 -10.11 9.93 -16.75
CA THR A 128 -10.93 9.09 -15.88
C THR A 128 -11.20 7.74 -16.55
N ALA A 129 -10.89 6.67 -15.87
CA ALA A 129 -11.21 5.33 -16.35
C ALA A 129 -12.74 5.13 -16.41
N PRO A 130 -13.26 4.41 -17.41
CA PRO A 130 -14.69 4.16 -17.56
C PRO A 130 -15.25 3.29 -16.41
N CYS A 131 -14.46 2.37 -15.88
CA CYS A 131 -14.85 1.47 -14.80
C CYS A 131 -13.61 0.83 -14.15
N ASP A 132 -13.80 0.11 -13.06
CA ASP A 132 -12.70 -0.58 -12.36
C ASP A 132 -12.09 -1.73 -13.18
N GLU A 133 -12.90 -2.39 -13.98
CA GLU A 133 -12.44 -3.47 -14.86
C GLU A 133 -11.41 -2.99 -15.87
N ALA A 134 -11.49 -1.73 -16.30
CA ALA A 134 -10.50 -1.12 -17.18
C ALA A 134 -9.12 -1.00 -16.47
N PHE A 135 -9.09 -0.58 -15.21
CA PHE A 135 -7.87 -0.59 -14.40
C PHE A 135 -7.30 -2.01 -14.25
N VAL A 136 -8.18 -2.96 -13.93
CA VAL A 136 -7.79 -4.36 -13.75
C VAL A 136 -7.22 -4.95 -15.04
N TYR A 137 -7.82 -4.62 -16.18
CA TYR A 137 -7.36 -5.07 -17.49
C TYR A 137 -5.95 -4.56 -17.79
N ASP A 138 -5.70 -3.25 -17.68
CA ASP A 138 -4.40 -2.65 -17.98
C ASP A 138 -3.29 -3.19 -17.06
N ILE A 139 -3.56 -3.25 -15.75
CA ILE A 139 -2.59 -3.78 -14.77
C ILE A 139 -2.29 -5.25 -15.05
N SER A 140 -3.32 -6.06 -15.33
CA SER A 140 -3.17 -7.49 -15.60
C SER A 140 -2.44 -7.75 -16.92
N LEU A 141 -2.72 -6.93 -17.95
CA LEU A 141 -2.02 -6.99 -19.23
C LEU A 141 -0.53 -6.68 -19.06
N ALA A 142 -0.21 -5.58 -18.39
CA ALA A 142 1.19 -5.21 -18.10
C ALA A 142 1.90 -6.32 -17.33
N LYS A 143 1.26 -6.90 -16.31
CA LYS A 143 1.81 -8.02 -15.55
C LYS A 143 1.98 -9.27 -16.40
N GLY A 144 1.02 -9.59 -17.26
CA GLY A 144 1.09 -10.73 -18.19
C GLY A 144 2.23 -10.59 -19.21
N LEU A 145 2.63 -9.37 -19.55
CA LEU A 145 3.79 -9.07 -20.39
C LEU A 145 5.13 -9.10 -19.63
N GLY A 146 5.11 -9.40 -18.32
CA GLY A 146 6.30 -9.53 -17.49
C GLY A 146 6.73 -8.26 -16.76
N PHE A 147 5.95 -7.18 -16.83
CA PHE A 147 6.23 -5.99 -16.04
C PHE A 147 5.83 -6.20 -14.58
N ASN A 148 6.60 -5.62 -13.67
CA ASN A 148 6.36 -5.66 -12.22
C ASN A 148 6.15 -4.28 -11.61
N MET A 149 6.25 -3.22 -12.43
CA MET A 149 6.12 -1.83 -12.01
C MET A 149 5.40 -0.99 -13.06
N LEU A 150 4.55 -0.06 -12.60
CA LEU A 150 3.99 1.03 -13.38
C LEU A 150 4.50 2.36 -12.83
N ARG A 151 5.08 3.19 -13.69
CA ARG A 151 5.38 4.57 -13.35
C ARG A 151 4.19 5.44 -13.68
N LYS A 152 3.44 5.85 -12.66
CA LYS A 152 2.34 6.80 -12.82
C LYS A 152 2.92 8.19 -13.03
N HIS A 153 2.85 8.67 -14.28
CA HIS A 153 3.52 9.88 -14.71
C HIS A 153 2.68 11.13 -14.43
N ILE A 154 3.20 11.99 -13.55
CA ILE A 154 2.66 13.32 -13.19
C ILE A 154 1.14 13.37 -12.93
N LYS A 155 0.55 12.27 -12.52
CA LYS A 155 -0.87 12.13 -12.23
C LYS A 155 -1.07 11.33 -10.95
N ILE A 156 -1.98 11.77 -10.08
CA ILE A 156 -2.48 10.98 -8.96
C ILE A 156 -3.78 10.33 -9.41
N GLU A 157 -3.83 9.01 -9.32
CA GLU A 157 -5.02 8.23 -9.65
C GLU A 157 -6.01 8.14 -8.49
N SER A 158 -7.19 7.58 -8.79
CA SER A 158 -8.14 7.21 -7.74
C SER A 158 -7.56 6.13 -6.83
N LEU A 159 -7.96 6.12 -5.56
CA LEU A 159 -7.51 5.11 -4.59
C LEU A 159 -7.77 3.67 -5.05
N ARG A 160 -8.83 3.45 -5.85
CA ARG A 160 -9.19 2.16 -6.42
C ARG A 160 -8.10 1.60 -7.35
N TRP A 161 -7.45 2.46 -8.14
CA TRP A 161 -6.35 2.03 -8.99
C TRP A 161 -5.16 1.51 -8.17
N TYR A 162 -4.78 2.23 -7.09
CA TYR A 162 -3.70 1.76 -6.20
C TYR A 162 -4.05 0.45 -5.49
N TYR A 163 -5.32 0.31 -5.07
CA TYR A 163 -5.82 -0.96 -4.52
C TYR A 163 -5.65 -2.11 -5.51
N HIS A 164 -6.01 -1.88 -6.78
CA HIS A 164 -5.84 -2.90 -7.81
C HIS A 164 -4.37 -3.22 -8.08
N CYS A 165 -3.46 -2.24 -8.05
CA CYS A 165 -2.02 -2.49 -8.10
C CYS A 165 -1.55 -3.35 -6.92
N ASP A 166 -1.98 -3.02 -5.71
CA ASP A 166 -1.60 -3.76 -4.50
C ASP A 166 -2.10 -5.21 -4.54
N ARG A 167 -3.37 -5.43 -4.88
CA ARG A 167 -3.95 -6.80 -4.90
C ARG A 167 -3.48 -7.66 -6.06
N LEU A 168 -3.13 -7.04 -7.20
CA LEU A 168 -2.64 -7.75 -8.39
C LEU A 168 -1.12 -7.89 -8.40
N GLY A 169 -0.42 -7.26 -7.46
CA GLY A 169 1.03 -7.36 -7.35
C GLY A 169 1.77 -6.53 -8.39
N MET A 170 1.46 -5.24 -8.47
CA MET A 170 2.13 -4.28 -9.31
C MET A 170 2.75 -3.19 -8.43
N ILE A 171 4.06 -2.96 -8.55
CA ILE A 171 4.74 -1.85 -7.88
C ILE A 171 4.34 -0.55 -8.58
N VAL A 172 4.09 0.49 -7.80
CA VAL A 172 3.81 1.81 -8.32
C VAL A 172 4.99 2.74 -8.04
N TRP A 173 5.51 3.34 -9.09
CA TRP A 173 6.41 4.47 -9.00
C TRP A 173 5.59 5.74 -9.25
N GLN A 174 5.33 6.49 -8.20
CA GLN A 174 4.46 7.66 -8.26
C GLN A 174 5.26 8.94 -8.50
N ASP A 175 5.03 9.58 -9.64
CA ASP A 175 5.47 10.96 -9.83
C ASP A 175 4.48 11.90 -9.16
N MET A 176 4.99 12.94 -8.50
CA MET A 176 4.14 14.02 -8.03
C MET A 176 3.71 14.91 -9.19
N VAL A 177 2.52 15.48 -9.07
CA VAL A 177 2.03 16.45 -10.04
C VAL A 177 2.93 17.67 -9.99
N SER A 178 3.62 17.97 -11.09
CA SER A 178 4.43 19.18 -11.19
C SER A 178 3.58 20.33 -11.71
N GLY A 179 3.48 21.41 -10.97
CA GLY A 179 3.06 22.70 -11.50
C GLY A 179 4.12 23.20 -12.46
N GLY A 180 3.72 23.75 -13.61
CA GLY A 180 4.69 24.27 -14.58
C GLY A 180 5.65 25.28 -13.97
N SER A 181 6.80 25.46 -14.59
CA SER A 181 7.73 26.54 -14.22
C SER A 181 7.06 27.88 -14.39
N THR A 182 6.97 28.64 -13.31
CA THR A 182 6.73 30.08 -13.37
C THR A 182 7.94 30.79 -13.93
#